data_066ae112e5a89c6acd8bf50247cccb25
#
_entry.id   066ae112e5a89c6acd8bf50247cccb25
#
_cell.length_a   1.000
_cell.length_b   1.000
_cell.length_c   1.000
_cell.angle_alpha   90.00
_cell.angle_beta   90.00
_cell.angle_gamma   90.00
#
_symmetry.space_group_name_H-M   'P 1'
#
loop_
_entity.id
_entity.type
_entity.pdbx_description
1 polymer ?
#
loop_
_entity_poly.entity_id
_entity_poly.type
_entity_poly.pdbx_seq_one_letter_code
_entity_poly.pdbx_strand_id
1 'polypeptide(L)'
;FMDPTILVDVDHSMKVMREETFGPIMPIMKFEDESEAIWLANDCDYGLSAAVWSGDMRQAKRVAHRLDVGSVNINDAISHYPVSLLPFGGVKMSGNARTHGKEEVLQFTQMRSYAIGGPPNPLDIATVFRSPGHYRLGKASTRLAFGVTPRQRLEPITELFTENGLDDKMGKVVKATGVVAVVTAVFLGLLRSRK
;
A
#
# COMPACT_ATOMS: atom_id res chain seq x y z
N PHE A 1 -20.32 20.20 -37.02
CA PHE A 1 -19.23 20.89 -36.33
C PHE A 1 -19.80 21.68 -35.17
N MET A 2 -19.06 21.75 -34.07
CA MET A 2 -19.40 22.54 -32.89
C MET A 2 -18.21 23.44 -32.57
N ASP A 3 -18.47 24.70 -32.31
CA ASP A 3 -17.42 25.65 -31.94
C ASP A 3 -16.94 25.43 -30.49
N PRO A 4 -15.65 25.72 -30.17
CA PRO A 4 -15.18 25.76 -28.81
C PRO A 4 -16.07 26.65 -27.92
N THR A 5 -16.58 26.07 -26.86
CA THR A 5 -17.62 26.71 -26.04
C THR A 5 -17.18 26.73 -24.58
N ILE A 6 -17.25 27.93 -23.97
CA ILE A 6 -17.02 28.10 -22.52
C ILE A 6 -18.37 28.27 -21.85
N LEU A 7 -18.65 27.47 -20.82
CA LEU A 7 -19.82 27.58 -19.98
C LEU A 7 -19.42 28.23 -18.65
N VAL A 8 -20.10 29.32 -18.30
CA VAL A 8 -19.91 30.01 -17.02
C VAL A 8 -21.18 29.89 -16.17
N ASP A 9 -21.06 30.19 -14.88
CA ASP A 9 -22.15 30.11 -13.91
C ASP A 9 -22.76 28.68 -13.83
N VAL A 10 -21.93 27.69 -14.05
CA VAL A 10 -22.31 26.29 -13.85
C VAL A 10 -22.20 25.91 -12.36
N ASP A 11 -23.06 25.00 -11.92
CA ASP A 11 -22.99 24.41 -10.59
C ASP A 11 -22.67 22.92 -10.67
N HIS A 12 -22.24 22.38 -9.55
CA HIS A 12 -21.74 21.00 -9.45
C HIS A 12 -22.83 19.92 -9.67
N SER A 13 -24.12 20.28 -9.65
CA SER A 13 -25.23 19.35 -9.92
C SER A 13 -25.46 19.13 -11.42
N MET A 14 -24.92 19.99 -12.26
CA MET A 14 -25.10 19.91 -13.71
C MET A 14 -24.32 18.73 -14.31
N LYS A 15 -24.92 18.03 -15.27
CA LYS A 15 -24.30 16.88 -15.94
C LYS A 15 -22.93 17.20 -16.54
N VAL A 16 -22.75 18.40 -17.11
CA VAL A 16 -21.48 18.84 -17.70
C VAL A 16 -20.33 18.92 -16.68
N MET A 17 -20.63 19.00 -15.39
CA MET A 17 -19.65 18.98 -14.30
C MET A 17 -19.38 17.58 -13.76
N ARG A 18 -20.23 16.60 -14.06
CA ARG A 18 -20.18 15.26 -13.49
C ARG A 18 -19.87 14.16 -14.50
N GLU A 19 -20.37 14.33 -15.73
CA GLU A 19 -20.22 13.35 -16.79
C GLU A 19 -19.07 13.74 -17.72
N GLU A 20 -18.39 12.77 -18.30
CA GLU A 20 -17.31 12.99 -19.24
C GLU A 20 -17.87 13.58 -20.55
N THR A 21 -17.38 14.75 -20.94
CA THR A 21 -17.80 15.44 -22.17
C THR A 21 -16.75 15.27 -23.26
N PHE A 22 -16.99 14.40 -24.23
CA PHE A 22 -16.15 14.27 -25.41
C PHE A 22 -16.54 15.35 -26.44
N GLY A 23 -16.10 16.59 -26.20
CA GLY A 23 -16.41 17.73 -27.08
C GLY A 23 -15.65 19.00 -26.68
N PRO A 24 -15.69 20.03 -27.52
CA PRO A 24 -14.97 21.27 -27.28
C PRO A 24 -15.72 22.18 -26.28
N ILE A 25 -16.03 21.68 -25.12
CA ILE A 25 -16.76 22.38 -24.05
C ILE A 25 -15.88 22.49 -22.82
N MET A 26 -15.77 23.69 -22.27
CA MET A 26 -15.04 23.98 -21.04
C MET A 26 -15.97 24.63 -20.02
N PRO A 27 -16.50 23.87 -19.02
CA PRO A 27 -17.27 24.45 -17.93
C PRO A 27 -16.32 25.08 -16.90
N ILE A 28 -16.69 26.26 -16.42
CA ILE A 28 -15.95 27.04 -15.42
C ILE A 28 -16.86 27.31 -14.23
N MET A 29 -16.48 26.76 -13.07
CA MET A 29 -17.16 26.97 -11.81
C MET A 29 -16.26 27.74 -10.84
N LYS A 30 -16.84 28.68 -10.09
CA LYS A 30 -16.15 29.43 -9.05
C LYS A 30 -16.19 28.62 -7.75
N PHE A 31 -15.21 28.85 -6.90
CA PHE A 31 -15.15 28.32 -5.53
C PHE A 31 -14.76 29.45 -4.56
N GLU A 32 -15.09 29.30 -3.29
CA GLU A 32 -14.83 30.31 -2.27
C GLU A 32 -13.46 30.14 -1.62
N ASP A 33 -13.06 28.89 -1.36
CA ASP A 33 -11.78 28.59 -0.71
C ASP A 33 -11.10 27.34 -1.28
N GLU A 34 -9.85 27.11 -0.84
CA GLU A 34 -9.04 25.98 -1.27
C GLU A 34 -9.67 24.61 -0.92
N SER A 35 -10.35 24.53 0.22
CA SER A 35 -10.95 23.26 0.67
C SER A 35 -12.15 22.88 -0.17
N GLU A 36 -12.97 23.85 -0.53
CA GLU A 36 -14.07 23.68 -1.47
C GLU A 36 -13.57 23.27 -2.86
N ALA A 37 -12.55 23.97 -3.38
CA ALA A 37 -11.96 23.64 -4.67
C ALA A 37 -11.49 22.17 -4.73
N ILE A 38 -10.82 21.71 -3.69
CA ILE A 38 -10.33 20.32 -3.59
C ILE A 38 -11.50 19.35 -3.48
N TRP A 39 -12.50 19.67 -2.68
CA TRP A 39 -13.67 18.82 -2.53
C TRP A 39 -14.42 18.68 -3.85
N LEU A 40 -14.72 19.77 -4.53
CA LEU A 40 -15.39 19.79 -5.83
C LEU A 40 -14.59 19.00 -6.89
N ALA A 41 -13.27 19.18 -6.92
CA ALA A 41 -12.41 18.47 -7.87
C ALA A 41 -12.38 16.95 -7.60
N ASN A 42 -12.49 16.54 -6.34
CA ASN A 42 -12.50 15.12 -5.96
C ASN A 42 -13.87 14.46 -6.03
N ASP A 43 -14.96 15.22 -5.98
CA ASP A 43 -16.34 14.72 -6.11
C ASP A 43 -16.70 14.49 -7.60
N CYS A 44 -15.93 13.60 -8.22
CA CYS A 44 -16.08 13.15 -9.59
C CYS A 44 -15.76 11.66 -9.67
N ASP A 45 -16.49 10.93 -10.50
CA ASP A 45 -16.27 9.49 -10.71
C ASP A 45 -15.00 9.21 -11.51
N TYR A 46 -14.41 10.20 -12.14
CA TYR A 46 -13.18 10.12 -12.91
C TYR A 46 -11.99 10.72 -12.17
N GLY A 47 -10.79 10.28 -12.53
CA GLY A 47 -9.58 10.77 -11.93
C GLY A 47 -8.34 10.47 -12.78
N LEU A 48 -8.32 10.87 -14.05
CA LEU A 48 -7.18 10.63 -14.93
C LEU A 48 -6.03 11.58 -14.60
N SER A 49 -6.28 12.88 -14.75
CA SER A 49 -5.27 13.91 -14.49
C SER A 49 -5.91 15.21 -14.03
N ALA A 50 -5.10 16.03 -13.37
CA ALA A 50 -5.48 17.39 -12.99
C ALA A 50 -4.33 18.37 -13.25
N ALA A 51 -4.67 19.67 -13.34
CA ALA A 51 -3.70 20.74 -13.40
C ALA A 51 -3.98 21.76 -12.28
N VAL A 52 -2.95 22.18 -11.57
CA VAL A 52 -3.04 23.21 -10.53
C VAL A 52 -2.20 24.41 -10.94
N TRP A 53 -2.83 25.57 -10.98
CA TRP A 53 -2.18 26.82 -11.35
C TRP A 53 -2.11 27.75 -10.14
N SER A 54 -0.91 28.13 -9.73
CA SER A 54 -0.71 29.08 -8.63
C SER A 54 0.64 29.76 -8.74
N GLY A 55 0.67 31.05 -8.36
CA GLY A 55 1.93 31.76 -8.15
C GLY A 55 2.69 31.33 -6.89
N ASP A 56 2.01 30.73 -5.92
CA ASP A 56 2.64 30.11 -4.74
C ASP A 56 2.84 28.60 -4.94
N MET A 57 4.09 28.21 -5.16
CA MET A 57 4.45 26.81 -5.37
C MET A 57 4.17 25.91 -4.14
N ARG A 58 4.18 26.46 -2.93
CA ARG A 58 3.83 25.70 -1.71
C ARG A 58 2.33 25.39 -1.70
N GLN A 59 1.52 26.37 -2.03
CA GLN A 59 0.08 26.18 -2.20
C GLN A 59 -0.22 25.16 -3.32
N ALA A 60 0.39 25.34 -4.49
CA ALA A 60 0.17 24.42 -5.61
C ALA A 60 0.48 22.96 -5.23
N LYS A 61 1.61 22.69 -4.56
CA LYS A 61 1.97 21.35 -4.09
C LYS A 61 0.99 20.82 -3.04
N ARG A 62 0.55 21.65 -2.11
CA ARG A 62 -0.41 21.25 -1.07
C ARG A 62 -1.75 20.84 -1.68
N VAL A 63 -2.25 21.60 -2.64
CA VAL A 63 -3.47 21.27 -3.40
C VAL A 63 -3.26 19.99 -4.19
N ALA A 64 -2.19 19.91 -4.99
CA ALA A 64 -1.88 18.76 -5.82
C ALA A 64 -1.86 17.44 -5.03
N HIS A 65 -1.29 17.42 -3.81
CA HIS A 65 -1.27 16.25 -2.95
C HIS A 65 -2.64 15.81 -2.40
N ARG A 66 -3.65 16.67 -2.49
CA ARG A 66 -5.01 16.39 -2.00
C ARG A 66 -5.99 16.02 -3.12
N LEU A 67 -5.55 16.10 -4.38
CA LEU A 67 -6.37 15.70 -5.53
C LEU A 67 -6.30 14.18 -5.73
N ASP A 68 -7.46 13.56 -5.84
CA ASP A 68 -7.62 12.13 -6.05
C ASP A 68 -7.63 11.79 -7.54
N VAL A 69 -6.46 11.95 -8.16
CA VAL A 69 -6.23 11.71 -9.60
C VAL A 69 -4.90 10.98 -9.80
N GLY A 70 -4.74 10.33 -10.94
CA GLY A 70 -3.54 9.56 -11.24
C GLY A 70 -2.31 10.39 -11.57
N SER A 71 -2.51 11.60 -12.11
CA SER A 71 -1.41 12.51 -12.49
C SER A 71 -1.79 13.96 -12.19
N VAL A 72 -0.85 14.75 -11.69
CA VAL A 72 -1.06 16.18 -11.44
C VAL A 72 0.05 17.00 -12.07
N ASN A 73 -0.32 17.99 -12.85
CA ASN A 73 0.59 19.02 -13.34
C ASN A 73 0.50 20.29 -12.46
N ILE A 74 1.60 20.96 -12.27
CA ILE A 74 1.63 22.27 -11.58
C ILE A 74 2.12 23.31 -12.57
N ASN A 75 1.31 24.34 -12.78
CA ASN A 75 1.52 25.43 -13.75
C ASN A 75 1.78 24.93 -15.19
N ASP A 76 1.17 23.82 -15.50
CA ASP A 76 1.25 23.13 -16.78
C ASP A 76 -0.02 22.28 -16.98
N ALA A 77 -0.37 22.01 -18.22
CA ALA A 77 -1.58 21.24 -18.53
C ALA A 77 -1.30 19.79 -18.94
N ILE A 78 -0.20 19.51 -19.67
CA ILE A 78 -0.04 18.23 -20.36
C ILE A 78 1.41 17.72 -20.46
N SER A 79 2.41 18.49 -20.02
CA SER A 79 3.81 18.11 -20.25
C SER A 79 4.26 16.84 -19.52
N HIS A 80 3.49 16.34 -18.57
CA HIS A 80 3.73 15.02 -17.95
C HIS A 80 3.56 13.85 -18.95
N TYR A 81 2.65 14.00 -19.94
CA TYR A 81 2.30 12.91 -20.85
C TYR A 81 3.47 12.44 -21.74
N PRO A 82 4.26 13.32 -22.39
CA PRO A 82 5.38 12.88 -23.22
C PRO A 82 6.60 12.40 -22.42
N VAL A 83 6.59 12.48 -21.09
CA VAL A 83 7.74 12.04 -20.27
C VAL A 83 7.68 10.54 -20.02
N SER A 84 8.44 9.78 -20.80
CA SER A 84 8.42 8.31 -20.77
C SER A 84 8.81 7.66 -19.43
N LEU A 85 9.40 8.41 -18.50
CA LEU A 85 9.76 7.93 -17.17
C LEU A 85 8.67 8.18 -16.12
N LEU A 86 7.67 9.01 -16.42
CA LEU A 86 6.55 9.29 -15.51
C LEU A 86 5.39 8.35 -15.80
N PRO A 87 4.99 7.49 -14.86
CA PRO A 87 3.81 6.66 -15.03
C PRO A 87 2.58 7.53 -15.22
N PHE A 88 1.88 7.35 -16.35
CA PHE A 88 0.65 8.04 -16.67
C PHE A 88 -0.54 7.08 -16.58
N GLY A 89 -1.60 7.49 -15.91
CA GLY A 89 -2.83 6.72 -15.78
C GLY A 89 -3.73 7.32 -14.72
N GLY A 90 -4.92 6.75 -14.56
CA GLY A 90 -5.96 7.27 -13.69
C GLY A 90 -6.14 6.53 -12.37
N VAL A 91 -7.15 6.97 -11.67
CA VAL A 91 -7.80 6.29 -10.56
C VAL A 91 -9.31 6.32 -10.77
N LYS A 92 -10.11 5.78 -9.89
CA LYS A 92 -11.57 5.72 -9.98
C LYS A 92 -12.00 5.08 -11.32
N MET A 93 -13.04 5.59 -11.98
CA MET A 93 -13.52 5.07 -13.26
C MET A 93 -12.60 5.34 -14.46
N SER A 94 -11.61 6.22 -14.32
CA SER A 94 -10.56 6.40 -15.33
C SER A 94 -9.61 5.20 -15.44
N GLY A 95 -9.78 4.21 -14.57
CA GLY A 95 -8.96 3.00 -14.55
C GLY A 95 -7.65 3.20 -13.79
N ASN A 96 -7.02 2.10 -13.39
CA ASN A 96 -5.82 2.08 -12.57
C ASN A 96 -4.56 1.56 -13.28
N ALA A 97 -4.66 1.29 -14.59
CA ALA A 97 -3.50 0.96 -15.40
C ALA A 97 -2.52 2.15 -15.50
N ARG A 98 -1.28 1.86 -15.79
CA ARG A 98 -0.26 2.89 -16.03
C ARG A 98 0.42 2.62 -17.36
N THR A 99 0.55 3.68 -18.16
CA THR A 99 1.48 3.73 -19.30
C THR A 99 2.75 4.46 -18.86
N HIS A 100 3.83 4.23 -19.57
CA HIS A 100 5.15 4.78 -19.25
C HIS A 100 5.77 4.24 -17.94
N GLY A 101 7.07 4.45 -17.80
CA GLY A 101 7.83 3.96 -16.65
C GLY A 101 7.92 2.42 -16.59
N LYS A 102 8.48 1.92 -15.50
CA LYS A 102 8.56 0.48 -15.24
C LYS A 102 7.19 -0.15 -14.96
N GLU A 103 6.24 0.64 -14.50
CA GLU A 103 4.89 0.24 -14.13
C GLU A 103 4.13 -0.25 -15.36
N GLU A 104 4.38 0.33 -16.54
CA GLU A 104 3.80 -0.11 -17.81
C GLU A 104 4.16 -1.57 -18.13
N VAL A 105 5.42 -1.92 -17.98
CA VAL A 105 5.87 -3.30 -18.25
C VAL A 105 5.34 -4.27 -17.21
N LEU A 106 5.33 -3.87 -15.94
CA LEU A 106 4.89 -4.73 -14.83
C LEU A 106 3.41 -5.12 -14.93
N GLN A 107 2.55 -4.25 -15.44
CA GLN A 107 1.11 -4.57 -15.56
C GLN A 107 0.81 -5.69 -16.58
N PHE A 108 1.71 -5.97 -17.52
CA PHE A 108 1.59 -7.09 -18.45
C PHE A 108 2.19 -8.39 -17.91
N THR A 109 2.69 -8.38 -16.69
CA THR A 109 3.27 -9.55 -16.03
C THR A 109 2.37 -10.07 -14.92
N GLN A 110 2.52 -11.34 -14.60
CA GLN A 110 1.89 -11.94 -13.44
C GLN A 110 2.93 -12.22 -12.37
N MET A 111 2.66 -11.73 -11.17
CA MET A 111 3.52 -12.02 -10.03
C MET A 111 3.33 -13.49 -9.62
N ARG A 112 4.42 -14.25 -9.54
CA ARG A 112 4.40 -15.64 -9.09
C ARG A 112 5.37 -15.82 -7.93
N SER A 113 4.86 -16.32 -6.83
CA SER A 113 5.67 -16.68 -5.68
C SER A 113 6.06 -18.16 -5.74
N TYR A 114 7.31 -18.45 -5.41
CA TYR A 114 7.82 -19.79 -5.25
C TYR A 114 8.20 -19.99 -3.79
N ALA A 115 7.64 -21.01 -3.16
CA ALA A 115 8.06 -21.48 -1.85
C ALA A 115 8.70 -22.86 -2.03
N ILE A 116 9.99 -22.97 -1.74
CA ILE A 116 10.72 -24.24 -1.80
C ILE A 116 10.80 -24.75 -0.37
N GLY A 117 10.14 -25.89 -0.12
CA GLY A 117 10.25 -26.58 1.17
C GLY A 117 11.68 -27.08 1.40
N GLY A 118 12.19 -26.83 2.60
CA GLY A 118 13.46 -27.42 3.06
C GLY A 118 13.29 -28.88 3.49
N PRO A 119 14.32 -29.49 4.09
CA PRO A 119 14.20 -30.81 4.71
C PRO A 119 13.04 -30.81 5.72
N PRO A 120 12.47 -32.00 6.05
CA PRO A 120 11.28 -32.10 6.88
C PRO A 120 11.37 -31.20 8.11
N ASN A 121 10.53 -30.19 8.16
CA ASN A 121 10.49 -29.27 9.29
C ASN A 121 9.51 -29.84 10.32
N PRO A 122 9.95 -30.09 11.57
CA PRO A 122 9.05 -30.53 12.63
C PRO A 122 7.93 -29.52 12.94
N LEU A 123 8.03 -28.31 12.40
CA LEU A 123 7.01 -27.24 12.44
C LEU A 123 6.22 -27.16 11.14
N ASP A 124 6.01 -28.27 10.44
CA ASP A 124 5.07 -28.36 9.33
C ASP A 124 3.70 -27.80 9.74
N ILE A 125 3.06 -27.10 8.82
CA ILE A 125 1.78 -26.42 9.06
C ILE A 125 0.71 -27.39 9.59
N ALA A 126 0.71 -28.64 9.11
CA ALA A 126 -0.18 -29.69 9.61
C ALA A 126 0.13 -30.06 11.08
N THR A 127 1.37 -29.94 11.51
CA THR A 127 1.79 -30.20 12.90
C THR A 127 1.36 -29.07 13.82
N VAL A 128 1.41 -27.82 13.36
CA VAL A 128 1.00 -26.64 14.13
C VAL A 128 -0.47 -26.71 14.58
N PHE A 129 -1.33 -27.33 13.78
CA PHE A 129 -2.78 -27.43 14.08
C PHE A 129 -3.17 -28.72 14.83
N ARG A 130 -2.24 -29.60 15.18
CA ARG A 130 -2.55 -30.87 15.88
C ARG A 130 -3.03 -30.71 17.31
N SER A 131 -2.54 -29.69 18.01
CA SER A 131 -2.96 -29.41 19.39
C SER A 131 -2.73 -27.94 19.73
N PRO A 132 -3.37 -27.41 20.80
CA PRO A 132 -3.11 -26.06 21.27
C PRO A 132 -1.65 -25.78 21.60
N GLY A 133 -0.91 -26.76 22.09
CA GLY A 133 0.52 -26.64 22.38
C GLY A 133 1.36 -26.47 21.11
N HIS A 134 1.05 -27.25 20.06
CA HIS A 134 1.70 -27.10 18.75
C HIS A 134 1.41 -25.74 18.12
N TYR A 135 0.16 -25.26 18.21
CA TYR A 135 -0.21 -23.92 17.74
C TYR A 135 0.59 -22.81 18.43
N ARG A 136 0.72 -22.90 19.77
CA ARG A 136 1.50 -21.92 20.54
C ARG A 136 2.98 -21.92 20.14
N LEU A 137 3.55 -23.11 19.93
CA LEU A 137 4.92 -23.25 19.44
C LEU A 137 5.09 -22.66 18.03
N GLY A 138 4.16 -22.92 17.12
CA GLY A 138 4.14 -22.34 15.78
C GLY A 138 4.02 -20.82 15.81
N LYS A 139 3.13 -20.28 16.64
CA LYS A 139 2.99 -18.83 16.87
C LYS A 139 4.28 -18.21 17.39
N ALA A 140 4.92 -18.85 18.37
CA ALA A 140 6.16 -18.35 18.94
C ALA A 140 7.32 -18.36 17.92
N SER A 141 7.46 -19.45 17.15
CA SER A 141 8.50 -19.55 16.12
C SER A 141 8.31 -18.51 15.00
N THR A 142 7.08 -18.29 14.57
CA THR A 142 6.76 -17.28 13.55
C THR A 142 7.08 -15.87 14.05
N ARG A 143 6.69 -15.53 15.28
CA ARG A 143 6.99 -14.20 15.85
C ARG A 143 8.49 -14.01 16.12
N LEU A 144 9.20 -15.07 16.51
CA LEU A 144 10.65 -15.01 16.66
C LEU A 144 11.34 -14.70 15.31
N ALA A 145 10.91 -15.36 14.24
CA ALA A 145 11.50 -15.23 12.92
C ALA A 145 11.14 -13.87 12.25
N PHE A 146 9.89 -13.45 12.33
CA PHE A 146 9.35 -12.34 11.56
C PHE A 146 8.87 -11.13 12.38
N GLY A 147 8.95 -11.17 13.71
CA GLY A 147 8.59 -10.04 14.57
C GLY A 147 9.46 -8.81 14.27
N VAL A 148 8.83 -7.65 14.15
CA VAL A 148 9.50 -6.39 13.79
C VAL A 148 10.29 -5.83 14.98
N THR A 149 9.71 -5.89 16.20
CA THR A 149 10.35 -5.37 17.40
C THR A 149 10.93 -6.48 18.28
N PRO A 150 11.97 -6.20 19.08
CA PRO A 150 12.51 -7.18 20.05
C PRO A 150 11.44 -7.73 21.00
N ARG A 151 10.50 -6.89 21.44
CA ARG A 151 9.40 -7.30 22.31
C ARG A 151 8.48 -8.31 21.61
N GLN A 152 8.07 -8.04 20.37
CA GLN A 152 7.24 -8.96 19.58
C GLN A 152 7.91 -10.32 19.34
N ARG A 153 9.25 -10.35 19.29
CA ARG A 153 10.02 -11.59 19.12
C ARG A 153 10.10 -12.39 20.41
N LEU A 154 10.26 -11.74 21.55
CA LEU A 154 10.54 -12.40 22.83
C LEU A 154 9.29 -12.72 23.65
N GLU A 155 8.24 -11.91 23.57
CA GLU A 155 6.99 -12.08 24.32
C GLU A 155 6.36 -13.48 24.14
N PRO A 156 6.27 -14.07 22.94
CA PRO A 156 5.71 -15.41 22.77
C PRO A 156 6.59 -16.53 23.35
N ILE A 157 7.88 -16.28 23.50
CA ILE A 157 8.79 -17.24 24.15
C ILE A 157 8.48 -17.31 25.63
N THR A 158 8.25 -16.15 26.27
CA THR A 158 7.86 -16.11 27.68
C THR A 158 6.50 -16.77 27.90
N GLU A 159 5.55 -16.61 26.97
CA GLU A 159 4.24 -17.28 26.99
C GLU A 159 4.36 -18.82 26.96
N LEU A 160 5.35 -19.38 26.26
CA LEU A 160 5.57 -20.84 26.21
C LEU A 160 6.03 -21.44 27.56
N PHE A 161 6.67 -20.65 28.41
CA PHE A 161 7.18 -21.08 29.69
C PHE A 161 6.23 -20.82 30.86
N THR A 162 5.06 -20.21 30.64
CA THR A 162 4.04 -20.10 31.67
C THR A 162 3.28 -21.41 31.85
N GLU A 163 2.78 -21.69 33.07
CA GLU A 163 2.25 -23.00 33.51
C GLU A 163 1.16 -23.60 32.59
N ASN A 164 0.49 -22.81 31.76
CA ASN A 164 -0.55 -23.27 30.83
C ASN A 164 -0.07 -23.36 29.36
N GLY A 165 1.24 -23.29 29.11
CA GLY A 165 1.77 -23.10 27.76
C GLY A 165 1.90 -24.37 26.91
N LEU A 166 2.34 -25.49 27.50
CA LEU A 166 2.66 -26.73 26.80
C LEU A 166 2.15 -27.93 27.59
N ASP A 167 1.80 -29.02 26.89
CA ASP A 167 1.55 -30.28 27.58
C ASP A 167 2.84 -30.84 28.23
N ASP A 168 2.69 -31.75 29.22
CA ASP A 168 3.79 -32.18 30.10
C ASP A 168 4.96 -32.85 29.33
N LYS A 169 4.69 -33.53 28.21
CA LYS A 169 5.72 -34.16 27.36
C LYS A 169 6.46 -33.12 26.52
N MET A 170 5.74 -32.18 25.91
CA MET A 170 6.33 -31.16 25.07
C MET A 170 7.02 -30.06 25.87
N GLY A 171 6.53 -29.76 27.09
CA GLY A 171 7.19 -28.86 28.03
C GLY A 171 8.59 -29.36 28.44
N LYS A 172 8.77 -30.67 28.63
CA LYS A 172 10.07 -31.26 28.92
C LYS A 172 11.06 -31.21 27.75
N VAL A 173 10.57 -31.44 26.53
CA VAL A 173 11.38 -31.34 25.30
C VAL A 173 11.79 -29.90 25.03
N VAL A 174 10.86 -28.95 25.15
CA VAL A 174 11.16 -27.52 24.94
C VAL A 174 12.09 -26.98 26.03
N LYS A 175 11.95 -27.38 27.29
CA LYS A 175 12.91 -27.02 28.33
C LYS A 175 14.30 -27.59 28.08
N ALA A 176 14.42 -28.81 27.52
CA ALA A 176 15.70 -29.42 27.24
C ALA A 176 16.39 -28.91 25.98
N THR A 177 15.62 -28.62 24.92
CA THR A 177 16.16 -28.18 23.62
C THR A 177 15.97 -26.69 23.33
N GLY A 178 14.92 -26.09 23.85
CA GLY A 178 14.51 -24.72 23.47
C GLY A 178 15.38 -23.64 24.09
N VAL A 179 15.90 -23.84 25.29
CA VAL A 179 16.80 -22.85 25.90
C VAL A 179 18.10 -22.75 25.11
N VAL A 180 18.64 -23.86 24.64
CA VAL A 180 19.87 -23.88 23.84
C VAL A 180 19.61 -23.28 22.44
N ALA A 181 18.51 -23.65 21.78
CA ALA A 181 18.18 -23.15 20.44
C ALA A 181 17.84 -21.66 20.46
N VAL A 182 17.11 -21.18 21.45
CA VAL A 182 16.76 -19.74 21.60
C VAL A 182 17.99 -18.91 21.90
N VAL A 183 18.86 -19.37 22.79
CA VAL A 183 20.13 -18.67 23.13
C VAL A 183 21.03 -18.62 21.89
N THR A 184 21.12 -19.70 21.13
CA THR A 184 21.94 -19.75 19.90
C THR A 184 21.35 -18.85 18.81
N ALA A 185 20.03 -18.85 18.61
CA ALA A 185 19.38 -18.00 17.61
C ALA A 185 19.47 -16.50 17.96
N VAL A 186 19.33 -16.14 19.22
CA VAL A 186 19.50 -14.76 19.70
C VAL A 186 20.95 -14.31 19.54
N PHE A 187 21.92 -15.18 19.87
CA PHE A 187 23.35 -14.89 19.72
C PHE A 187 23.76 -14.73 18.25
N LEU A 188 23.28 -15.60 17.37
CA LEU A 188 23.53 -15.49 15.91
C LEU A 188 22.83 -14.30 15.28
N GLY A 189 21.63 -13.94 15.74
CA GLY A 189 20.90 -12.75 15.31
C GLY A 189 21.58 -11.44 15.71
N LEU A 190 22.12 -11.38 16.93
CA LEU A 190 22.90 -10.24 17.42
C LEU A 190 24.24 -10.08 16.70
N LEU A 191 24.87 -11.16 16.27
CA LEU A 191 26.10 -11.13 15.48
C LEU A 191 25.88 -10.67 14.03
N ARG A 192 24.69 -10.96 13.45
CA ARG A 192 24.31 -10.49 12.11
C ARG A 192 23.86 -9.02 12.04
N SER A 193 23.37 -8.45 13.12
CA SER A 193 22.94 -7.05 13.16
C SER A 193 24.08 -6.04 13.34
N ARG A 194 25.33 -6.52 13.46
CA ARG A 194 26.56 -5.69 13.57
C ARG A 194 27.39 -5.63 12.28
N LYS A 195 26.82 -6.03 11.15
CA LYS A 195 27.38 -5.77 9.82
C LYS A 195 26.38 -4.93 8.99
#